data_76d0d06480d6f0d06ed223b3006c5fb6
#
_entry.id   76d0d06480d6f0d06ed223b3006c5fb6
#
_cell.length_a   1.000
_cell.length_b   1.000
_cell.length_c   1.000
_cell.angle_alpha   90.00
_cell.angle_beta   90.00
_cell.angle_gamma   90.00
#
_symmetry.space_group_name_H-M   'P 1'
#
loop_
_entity.id
_entity.type
_entity.pdbx_description
1 polymer ?
#
loop_
_entity_poly.entity_id
_entity_poly.type
_entity_poly.pdbx_seq_one_letter_code
_entity_poly.pdbx_strand_id
1 'polypeptide(L)'
;RGGLTVAVMGPNANDSVMQWGNYNGMPPHTVTILGGIRKALGADDKLIYEQGCSWVERTLIQSVFSQCKSAAGQGFTARYWNNVKHEGDPVTTTQVTTPFRFCTSGATVFAPGVNLTDFSATYNSVLTPEQSGEVVFEIYTYGSGRLRINGEEVKRFSNMHGGRSLNYTLQVKAGTPYEIELDFEYFRSDAQLNFDIGFKQKVDINASVARVKDADIVVFASGVSPV
;
A
#
# COMPACT_ATOMS: atom_id res chain seq x y z
N ARG A 1 -22.96 17.37 22.61
CA ARG A 1 -22.02 17.02 23.69
C ARG A 1 -20.64 16.92 23.09
N GLY A 2 -19.69 17.73 23.54
CA GLY A 2 -18.28 17.60 23.19
C GLY A 2 -17.55 16.70 24.18
N GLY A 3 -16.32 16.27 23.83
CA GLY A 3 -15.49 15.41 24.68
C GLY A 3 -15.83 13.93 24.61
N LEU A 4 -16.40 13.46 23.48
CA LEU A 4 -16.66 12.03 23.23
C LEU A 4 -15.37 11.30 22.85
N THR A 5 -15.22 10.08 23.30
CA THR A 5 -14.23 9.14 22.80
C THR A 5 -14.91 8.17 21.83
N VAL A 6 -14.55 8.26 20.55
CA VAL A 6 -15.10 7.42 19.48
C VAL A 6 -14.03 6.43 19.03
N ALA A 7 -14.32 5.15 19.13
CA ALA A 7 -13.49 4.08 18.59
C ALA A 7 -14.04 3.62 17.24
N VAL A 8 -13.16 3.49 16.24
CA VAL A 8 -13.50 2.95 14.91
C VAL A 8 -12.68 1.69 14.72
N MET A 9 -13.37 0.59 14.46
CA MET A 9 -12.79 -0.76 14.36
C MET A 9 -13.20 -1.48 13.08
N GLY A 10 -12.53 -2.57 12.81
CA GLY A 10 -12.89 -3.52 11.75
C GLY A 10 -12.09 -3.37 10.46
N PRO A 11 -12.10 -4.42 9.63
CA PRO A 11 -11.28 -4.48 8.41
C PRO A 11 -11.65 -3.42 7.37
N ASN A 12 -12.90 -2.99 7.32
CA ASN A 12 -13.41 -2.02 6.34
C ASN A 12 -13.30 -0.57 6.83
N ALA A 13 -12.85 -0.33 8.06
CA ALA A 13 -12.87 1.00 8.67
C ALA A 13 -12.02 2.03 7.90
N ASN A 14 -10.86 1.60 7.39
CA ASN A 14 -9.93 2.47 6.65
C ASN A 14 -9.59 1.92 5.25
N ASP A 15 -10.46 1.08 4.69
CA ASP A 15 -10.28 0.55 3.35
C ASP A 15 -10.96 1.45 2.33
N SER A 16 -10.18 2.06 1.44
CA SER A 16 -10.69 2.91 0.37
C SER A 16 -11.20 2.10 -0.82
N VAL A 17 -10.59 0.93 -1.09
CA VAL A 17 -10.90 0.10 -2.27
C VAL A 17 -12.25 -0.58 -2.11
N MET A 18 -12.60 -1.03 -0.92
CA MET A 18 -13.88 -1.64 -0.60
C MET A 18 -15.08 -0.77 -1.02
N GLN A 19 -14.92 0.55 -1.06
CA GLN A 19 -15.99 1.49 -1.40
C GLN A 19 -16.21 1.68 -2.91
N TRP A 20 -15.29 1.22 -3.75
CA TRP A 20 -15.36 1.48 -5.19
C TRP A 20 -16.29 0.53 -5.94
N GLY A 21 -16.49 -0.70 -5.45
CA GLY A 21 -17.22 -1.75 -6.18
C GLY A 21 -16.44 -2.28 -7.39
N ASN A 22 -17.08 -3.15 -8.18
CA ASN A 22 -16.37 -3.92 -9.22
C ASN A 22 -16.14 -3.17 -10.54
N TYR A 23 -16.93 -2.13 -10.84
CA TYR A 23 -16.92 -1.45 -12.14
C TYR A 23 -16.69 0.05 -12.03
N ASN A 24 -16.24 0.52 -10.90
CA ASN A 24 -15.92 1.92 -10.70
C ASN A 24 -14.46 2.19 -11.10
N GLY A 25 -14.22 3.36 -11.69
CA GLY A 25 -12.86 3.86 -11.89
C GLY A 25 -12.20 4.19 -10.55
N MET A 26 -10.90 4.44 -10.59
CA MET A 26 -10.16 4.93 -9.42
C MET A 26 -10.49 6.41 -9.20
N PRO A 27 -11.22 6.77 -8.14
CA PRO A 27 -11.50 8.16 -7.85
C PRO A 27 -10.22 8.86 -7.35
N PRO A 28 -10.05 10.15 -7.64
CA PRO A 28 -8.89 10.90 -7.19
C PRO A 28 -8.84 11.04 -5.66
N HIS A 29 -9.97 10.86 -5.02
CA HIS A 29 -10.09 10.93 -3.55
C HIS A 29 -11.24 10.04 -3.08
N THR A 30 -10.97 9.22 -2.06
CA THR A 30 -11.97 8.37 -1.39
C THR A 30 -11.99 8.69 0.10
N VAL A 31 -13.16 8.97 0.63
CA VAL A 31 -13.34 9.17 2.08
C VAL A 31 -13.68 7.83 2.71
N THR A 32 -12.76 7.28 3.51
CA THR A 32 -13.01 6.05 4.28
C THR A 32 -13.97 6.33 5.46
N ILE A 33 -14.54 5.27 6.05
CA ILE A 33 -15.39 5.40 7.25
C ILE A 33 -14.60 6.11 8.37
N LEU A 34 -13.36 5.68 8.60
CA LEU A 34 -12.46 6.32 9.57
C LEU A 34 -12.19 7.79 9.22
N GLY A 35 -11.93 8.08 7.94
CA GLY A 35 -11.67 9.45 7.46
C GLY A 35 -12.87 10.37 7.63
N GLY A 36 -14.07 9.86 7.32
CA GLY A 36 -15.33 10.60 7.51
C GLY A 36 -15.63 10.91 8.98
N ILE A 37 -15.48 9.91 9.86
CA ILE A 37 -15.66 10.10 11.30
C ILE A 37 -14.63 11.10 11.84
N ARG A 38 -13.34 10.94 11.49
CA ARG A 38 -12.29 11.87 11.91
C ARG A 38 -12.62 13.33 11.54
N LYS A 39 -13.18 13.55 10.35
CA LYS A 39 -13.55 14.88 9.89
C LYS A 39 -14.78 15.45 10.62
N ALA A 40 -15.66 14.59 11.12
CA ALA A 40 -16.89 14.99 11.81
C ALA A 40 -16.71 15.27 13.32
N LEU A 41 -15.60 14.80 13.91
CA LEU A 41 -15.30 15.01 15.32
C LEU A 41 -14.94 16.47 15.62
N GLY A 42 -15.36 16.95 16.79
CA GLY A 42 -14.99 18.26 17.31
C GLY A 42 -13.59 18.29 17.96
N ALA A 43 -13.12 19.46 18.31
CA ALA A 43 -11.79 19.66 18.89
C ALA A 43 -11.59 18.96 20.25
N ASP A 44 -12.67 18.75 21.00
CA ASP A 44 -12.64 18.12 22.32
C ASP A 44 -12.85 16.59 22.25
N ASP A 45 -13.18 16.05 21.06
CA ASP A 45 -13.44 14.63 20.86
C ASP A 45 -12.15 13.85 20.63
N LYS A 46 -12.13 12.58 21.05
CA LYS A 46 -11.01 11.65 20.85
C LYS A 46 -11.39 10.57 19.85
N LEU A 47 -10.46 10.26 18.94
CA LEU A 47 -10.59 9.17 17.98
C LEU A 47 -9.58 8.08 18.30
N ILE A 48 -10.09 6.84 18.49
CA ILE A 48 -9.28 5.63 18.58
C ILE A 48 -9.52 4.84 17.29
N TYR A 49 -8.46 4.48 16.60
CA TYR A 49 -8.54 3.53 15.49
C TYR A 49 -7.86 2.22 15.88
N GLU A 50 -8.60 1.13 15.76
CA GLU A 50 -8.12 -0.22 16.01
C GLU A 50 -8.70 -1.16 14.96
N GLN A 51 -7.92 -1.61 14.00
CA GLN A 51 -8.42 -2.53 12.97
C GLN A 51 -8.95 -3.82 13.59
N GLY A 52 -8.25 -4.40 14.56
CA GLY A 52 -8.71 -5.50 15.41
C GLY A 52 -8.74 -6.87 14.72
N CYS A 53 -9.05 -6.94 13.44
CA CYS A 53 -9.09 -8.19 12.66
C CYS A 53 -8.88 -7.92 11.17
N SER A 54 -8.52 -8.95 10.42
CA SER A 54 -8.64 -9.02 8.96
C SER A 54 -9.94 -9.71 8.57
N TRP A 55 -10.22 -9.83 7.26
CA TRP A 55 -11.43 -10.54 6.79
C TRP A 55 -11.36 -12.06 6.97
N VAL A 56 -10.18 -12.64 6.89
CA VAL A 56 -9.99 -14.10 6.75
C VAL A 56 -9.03 -14.69 7.77
N GLU A 57 -8.00 -13.96 8.18
CA GLU A 57 -6.94 -14.45 9.06
C GLU A 57 -6.88 -13.69 10.38
N ARG A 58 -6.39 -14.37 11.43
CA ARG A 58 -6.06 -13.72 12.71
C ARG A 58 -4.68 -13.04 12.63
N THR A 59 -4.40 -12.40 11.50
CA THR A 59 -3.19 -11.64 11.25
C THR A 59 -3.55 -10.30 10.65
N LEU A 60 -2.79 -9.28 11.01
CA LEU A 60 -2.84 -7.95 10.40
C LEU A 60 -1.55 -7.71 9.65
N ILE A 61 -1.65 -7.04 8.51
CA ILE A 61 -0.50 -6.50 7.79
C ILE A 61 -0.50 -4.99 8.02
N GLN A 62 0.47 -4.53 8.79
CA GLN A 62 0.64 -3.12 9.08
C GLN A 62 1.71 -2.54 8.19
N SER A 63 1.38 -1.53 7.39
CA SER A 63 2.35 -0.89 6.50
C SER A 63 3.57 -0.38 7.27
N VAL A 64 4.75 -0.77 6.81
CA VAL A 64 6.05 -0.29 7.26
C VAL A 64 6.78 0.49 6.15
N PHE A 65 6.04 0.97 5.16
CA PHE A 65 6.57 1.75 4.05
C PHE A 65 7.36 2.98 4.53
N SER A 66 6.96 3.57 5.65
CA SER A 66 7.68 4.68 6.29
C SER A 66 9.08 4.32 6.80
N GLN A 67 9.43 3.05 6.90
CA GLN A 67 10.77 2.57 7.27
C GLN A 67 11.70 2.41 6.05
N CYS A 68 11.18 2.71 4.86
CA CYS A 68 11.94 2.70 3.61
C CYS A 68 12.58 4.06 3.35
N LYS A 69 13.88 4.04 3.00
CA LYS A 69 14.63 5.25 2.61
C LYS A 69 15.50 4.95 1.39
N SER A 70 15.41 5.82 0.38
CA SER A 70 16.33 5.82 -0.75
C SER A 70 17.46 6.83 -0.53
N ALA A 71 18.41 6.91 -1.45
CA ALA A 71 19.45 7.92 -1.43
C ALA A 71 18.90 9.37 -1.51
N ALA A 72 17.70 9.54 -2.10
CA ALA A 72 17.02 10.84 -2.21
C ALA A 72 16.15 11.19 -0.99
N GLY A 73 16.02 10.29 -0.01
CA GLY A 73 15.25 10.52 1.22
C GLY A 73 14.20 9.45 1.49
N GLN A 74 13.13 9.83 2.18
CA GLN A 74 12.05 8.94 2.60
C GLN A 74 11.34 8.29 1.41
N GLY A 75 11.11 6.96 1.48
CA GLY A 75 10.40 6.19 0.48
C GLY A 75 11.30 5.67 -0.64
N PHE A 76 10.80 5.63 -1.86
CA PHE A 76 11.46 5.06 -3.04
C PHE A 76 11.85 6.12 -4.04
N THR A 77 13.07 6.01 -4.58
CA THR A 77 13.43 6.72 -5.82
C THR A 77 12.87 5.93 -7.00
N ALA A 78 12.03 6.57 -7.80
CA ALA A 78 11.42 6.00 -9.01
C ALA A 78 12.04 6.63 -10.24
N ARG A 79 12.51 5.82 -11.18
CA ARG A 79 13.00 6.22 -12.49
C ARG A 79 12.10 5.64 -13.57
N TYR A 80 11.81 6.42 -14.61
CA TYR A 80 10.87 6.03 -15.65
C TYR A 80 11.48 6.21 -17.04
N TRP A 81 11.14 5.30 -17.95
CA TRP A 81 11.54 5.31 -19.36
C TRP A 81 10.31 5.19 -20.25
N ASN A 82 10.29 5.91 -21.37
CA ASN A 82 9.26 5.80 -22.41
C ASN A 82 9.58 4.66 -23.40
N ASN A 83 10.00 3.53 -22.87
CA ASN A 83 10.17 2.24 -23.54
C ASN A 83 10.08 1.12 -22.50
N VAL A 84 9.81 -0.11 -22.93
CA VAL A 84 9.61 -1.27 -22.03
C VAL A 84 10.90 -1.96 -21.59
N LYS A 85 12.07 -1.46 -22.02
CA LYS A 85 13.36 -2.15 -21.79
C LYS A 85 14.31 -1.41 -20.86
N HIS A 86 13.89 -0.27 -20.28
CA HIS A 86 14.74 0.62 -19.46
C HIS A 86 15.98 1.14 -20.23
N GLU A 87 15.85 1.32 -21.57
CA GLU A 87 16.94 1.77 -22.43
C GLU A 87 17.10 3.30 -22.43
N GLY A 88 18.34 3.76 -22.42
CA GLY A 88 18.68 5.19 -22.42
C GLY A 88 18.54 5.84 -21.04
N ASP A 89 18.56 7.17 -21.03
CA ASP A 89 18.37 7.94 -19.81
C ASP A 89 16.89 7.93 -19.40
N PRO A 90 16.58 7.92 -18.11
CA PRO A 90 15.21 8.02 -17.64
C PRO A 90 14.61 9.38 -18.02
N VAL A 91 13.38 9.37 -18.53
CA VAL A 91 12.65 10.61 -18.90
C VAL A 91 12.29 11.46 -17.68
N THR A 92 12.14 10.80 -16.52
CA THR A 92 11.93 11.50 -15.24
C THR A 92 12.33 10.61 -14.07
N THR A 93 12.69 11.27 -12.98
CA THR A 93 12.96 10.63 -11.68
C THR A 93 12.13 11.33 -10.62
N THR A 94 11.43 10.57 -9.81
CA THR A 94 10.58 11.09 -8.74
C THR A 94 10.85 10.39 -7.42
N GLN A 95 10.36 10.97 -6.32
CA GLN A 95 10.36 10.34 -5.00
C GLN A 95 8.95 9.91 -4.64
N VAL A 96 8.77 8.63 -4.30
CA VAL A 96 7.49 8.06 -3.87
C VAL A 96 7.55 7.81 -2.37
N THR A 97 6.79 8.57 -1.59
CA THR A 97 6.87 8.59 -0.12
C THR A 97 5.73 7.84 0.57
N THR A 98 4.79 7.32 -0.20
CA THR A 98 3.63 6.55 0.28
C THR A 98 3.51 5.24 -0.52
N PRO A 99 2.78 4.24 -0.03
CA PRO A 99 2.48 3.04 -0.81
C PRO A 99 1.96 3.37 -2.21
N PHE A 100 2.41 2.62 -3.21
CA PHE A 100 2.08 2.90 -4.60
C PHE A 100 0.61 2.60 -4.88
N ARG A 101 -0.02 3.47 -5.66
CA ARG A 101 -1.39 3.35 -6.17
C ARG A 101 -1.44 3.91 -7.58
N PHE A 102 -0.61 3.37 -8.46
CA PHE A 102 -0.48 3.85 -9.84
C PHE A 102 -1.45 3.13 -10.77
N CYS A 103 -2.09 3.88 -11.63
CA CYS A 103 -2.99 3.35 -12.65
C CYS A 103 -3.05 4.33 -13.84
N THR A 104 -3.06 3.83 -15.07
CA THR A 104 -3.23 4.66 -16.27
C THR A 104 -4.69 4.84 -16.70
N SER A 105 -5.65 4.25 -15.99
CA SER A 105 -7.06 4.49 -16.22
C SER A 105 -7.42 5.99 -16.17
N GLY A 106 -8.28 6.45 -17.08
CA GLY A 106 -8.63 7.86 -17.16
C GLY A 106 -7.52 8.75 -17.71
N ALA A 107 -6.59 8.18 -18.47
CA ALA A 107 -5.44 8.89 -19.06
C ALA A 107 -4.49 9.52 -18.00
N THR A 108 -4.40 8.91 -16.82
CA THR A 108 -3.45 9.31 -15.78
C THR A 108 -2.10 8.64 -16.03
N VAL A 109 -1.01 9.40 -15.95
CA VAL A 109 0.35 8.88 -16.10
C VAL A 109 0.97 8.55 -14.73
N PHE A 110 1.93 7.61 -14.70
CA PHE A 110 2.62 7.25 -13.44
C PHE A 110 3.47 8.38 -12.88
N ALA A 111 4.03 9.21 -13.76
CA ALA A 111 4.71 10.45 -13.40
C ALA A 111 4.70 11.44 -14.58
N PRO A 112 4.90 12.76 -14.35
CA PRO A 112 5.00 13.75 -15.42
C PRO A 112 6.04 13.36 -16.48
N GLY A 113 5.66 13.38 -17.76
CA GLY A 113 6.50 13.03 -18.88
C GLY A 113 6.56 11.55 -19.23
N VAL A 114 5.93 10.68 -18.44
CA VAL A 114 5.82 9.24 -18.73
C VAL A 114 4.65 8.99 -19.68
N ASN A 115 4.85 8.13 -20.66
CA ASN A 115 3.81 7.72 -21.59
C ASN A 115 2.70 6.93 -20.89
N LEU A 116 1.50 6.91 -21.49
CA LEU A 116 0.41 6.03 -21.08
C LEU A 116 0.65 4.57 -21.47
N THR A 117 1.43 4.35 -22.51
CA THR A 117 1.78 3.01 -23.05
C THR A 117 3.29 2.94 -23.29
N ASP A 118 3.81 1.74 -23.43
CA ASP A 118 5.20 1.49 -23.79
C ASP A 118 6.20 2.20 -22.87
N PHE A 119 6.03 1.99 -21.59
CA PHE A 119 6.92 2.54 -20.56
C PHE A 119 7.42 1.48 -19.60
N SER A 120 8.47 1.81 -18.88
CA SER A 120 9.00 1.03 -17.78
C SER A 120 9.42 1.93 -16.63
N ALA A 121 9.56 1.31 -15.45
CA ALA A 121 9.98 1.99 -14.25
C ALA A 121 10.83 1.08 -13.36
N THR A 122 11.74 1.68 -12.60
CA THR A 122 12.49 1.03 -11.53
C THR A 122 12.31 1.83 -10.25
N TYR A 123 11.95 1.15 -9.17
CA TYR A 123 11.74 1.72 -7.84
C TYR A 123 12.80 1.15 -6.89
N ASN A 124 13.63 2.01 -6.31
CA ASN A 124 14.72 1.63 -5.42
C ASN A 124 14.56 2.23 -4.03
N SER A 125 14.78 1.42 -3.00
CA SER A 125 14.79 1.84 -1.61
C SER A 125 15.62 0.89 -0.75
N VAL A 126 15.80 1.27 0.52
CA VAL A 126 16.34 0.39 1.56
C VAL A 126 15.33 0.35 2.71
N LEU A 127 14.83 -0.84 3.02
CA LEU A 127 14.01 -1.09 4.21
C LEU A 127 14.94 -1.36 5.38
N THR A 128 14.79 -0.61 6.46
CA THR A 128 15.44 -0.92 7.74
C THR A 128 14.36 -1.18 8.79
N PRO A 129 13.99 -2.46 9.03
CA PRO A 129 12.89 -2.80 9.93
C PRO A 129 13.19 -2.41 11.38
N GLU A 130 12.22 -1.84 12.07
CA GLU A 130 12.33 -1.55 13.52
C GLU A 130 12.16 -2.80 14.38
N GLN A 131 11.56 -3.86 13.83
CA GLN A 131 11.28 -5.12 14.52
C GLN A 131 11.70 -6.30 13.68
N SER A 132 12.12 -7.40 14.34
CA SER A 132 12.37 -8.68 13.68
C SER A 132 11.05 -9.43 13.50
N GLY A 133 10.87 -10.10 12.36
CA GLY A 133 9.67 -10.88 12.08
C GLY A 133 9.39 -11.01 10.60
N GLU A 134 8.13 -11.24 10.26
CA GLU A 134 7.68 -11.48 8.89
C GLU A 134 7.19 -10.18 8.25
N VAL A 135 7.78 -9.83 7.11
CA VAL A 135 7.36 -8.71 6.27
C VAL A 135 6.78 -9.26 4.97
N VAL A 136 5.65 -8.71 4.55
CA VAL A 136 4.97 -9.06 3.30
C VAL A 136 5.12 -7.91 2.30
N PHE A 137 5.68 -8.20 1.14
CA PHE A 137 5.67 -7.31 -0.01
C PHE A 137 4.38 -7.59 -0.79
N GLU A 138 3.45 -6.65 -0.71
CA GLU A 138 2.14 -6.76 -1.37
C GLU A 138 2.21 -6.11 -2.74
N ILE A 139 2.03 -6.88 -3.80
CA ILE A 139 2.06 -6.43 -5.19
C ILE A 139 0.72 -6.75 -5.82
N TYR A 140 0.00 -5.74 -6.32
CA TYR A 140 -1.14 -5.93 -7.21
C TYR A 140 -0.84 -5.23 -8.52
N THR A 141 -0.93 -5.94 -9.64
CA THR A 141 -0.43 -5.40 -10.90
C THR A 141 -1.22 -5.84 -12.14
N TYR A 142 -1.32 -4.91 -13.07
CA TYR A 142 -1.42 -5.11 -14.52
C TYR A 142 -0.09 -4.67 -15.12
N GLY A 143 0.76 -5.61 -15.46
CA GLY A 143 2.09 -5.36 -15.97
C GLY A 143 3.03 -6.52 -15.68
N SER A 144 4.22 -6.42 -16.18
CA SER A 144 5.32 -7.34 -15.95
C SER A 144 6.40 -6.67 -15.11
N GLY A 145 7.21 -7.47 -14.44
CA GLY A 145 8.32 -6.94 -13.65
C GLY A 145 8.92 -7.99 -12.72
N ARG A 146 9.72 -7.50 -11.80
CA ARG A 146 10.41 -8.34 -10.83
C ARG A 146 10.72 -7.56 -9.57
N LEU A 147 10.67 -8.26 -8.44
CA LEU A 147 11.14 -7.80 -7.15
C LEU A 147 12.49 -8.44 -6.86
N ARG A 148 13.49 -7.61 -6.50
CA ARG A 148 14.78 -8.05 -5.97
C ARG A 148 14.95 -7.55 -4.55
N ILE A 149 15.55 -8.39 -3.72
CA ILE A 149 15.96 -8.04 -2.37
C ILE A 149 17.45 -8.34 -2.25
N ASN A 150 18.25 -7.36 -1.87
CA ASN A 150 19.72 -7.46 -1.80
C ASN A 150 20.36 -8.01 -3.10
N GLY A 151 19.82 -7.58 -4.26
CA GLY A 151 20.27 -8.00 -5.58
C GLY A 151 19.72 -9.35 -6.06
N GLU A 152 19.15 -10.18 -5.18
CA GLU A 152 18.54 -11.46 -5.54
C GLU A 152 17.11 -11.28 -6.04
N GLU A 153 16.77 -11.89 -7.19
CA GLU A 153 15.40 -11.91 -7.70
C GLU A 153 14.56 -12.89 -6.87
N VAL A 154 13.64 -12.34 -6.07
CA VAL A 154 12.78 -13.11 -5.17
C VAL A 154 11.38 -13.34 -5.74
N LYS A 155 10.96 -12.51 -6.69
CA LYS A 155 9.67 -12.63 -7.36
C LYS A 155 9.73 -12.06 -8.78
N ARG A 156 9.25 -12.82 -9.75
CA ARG A 156 9.00 -12.35 -11.12
C ARG A 156 7.51 -12.44 -11.41
N PHE A 157 6.99 -11.50 -12.16
CA PHE A 157 5.58 -11.49 -12.56
C PHE A 157 5.44 -11.03 -14.02
N SER A 158 4.45 -11.60 -14.69
CA SER A 158 4.02 -11.16 -16.01
C SER A 158 2.50 -11.30 -16.04
N ASN A 159 1.82 -10.18 -16.02
CA ASN A 159 0.37 -10.16 -15.96
C ASN A 159 -0.19 -9.12 -16.94
N MET A 160 -0.67 -9.62 -18.07
CA MET A 160 -1.16 -8.82 -19.19
C MET A 160 -2.69 -8.84 -19.30
N HIS A 161 -3.38 -9.60 -18.43
CA HIS A 161 -4.83 -9.76 -18.43
C HIS A 161 -5.36 -9.87 -17.01
N GLY A 162 -6.10 -8.87 -16.58
CA GLY A 162 -6.69 -8.79 -15.24
C GLY A 162 -5.67 -8.46 -14.14
N GLY A 163 -6.10 -7.71 -13.11
CA GLY A 163 -5.27 -7.45 -11.94
C GLY A 163 -4.99 -8.72 -11.14
N ARG A 164 -3.78 -8.84 -10.62
CA ARG A 164 -3.37 -10.01 -9.84
C ARG A 164 -2.56 -9.59 -8.61
N SER A 165 -2.94 -10.16 -7.47
CA SER A 165 -2.15 -10.06 -6.24
C SER A 165 -1.01 -11.08 -6.26
N LEU A 166 0.20 -10.61 -5.99
CA LEU A 166 1.44 -11.40 -6.02
C LEU A 166 2.29 -11.02 -4.82
N ASN A 167 2.04 -11.67 -3.69
CA ASN A 167 2.74 -11.36 -2.47
C ASN A 167 4.06 -12.14 -2.35
N TYR A 168 5.04 -11.54 -1.70
CA TYR A 168 6.28 -12.19 -1.29
C TYR A 168 6.51 -11.93 0.21
N THR A 169 6.90 -12.97 0.95
CA THR A 169 7.13 -12.89 2.39
C THR A 169 8.62 -13.09 2.70
N LEU A 170 9.16 -12.21 3.55
CA LEU A 170 10.56 -12.24 3.98
C LEU A 170 10.65 -12.22 5.51
N GLN A 171 11.50 -13.06 6.07
CA GLN A 171 11.92 -12.96 7.47
C GLN A 171 12.99 -11.88 7.60
N VAL A 172 12.71 -10.86 8.39
CA VAL A 172 13.62 -9.72 8.59
C VAL A 172 14.13 -9.64 10.02
N LYS A 173 15.30 -9.02 10.18
CA LYS A 173 15.90 -8.70 11.48
C LYS A 173 15.86 -7.19 11.72
N ALA A 174 15.48 -6.78 12.93
CA ALA A 174 15.49 -5.38 13.34
C ALA A 174 16.87 -4.73 13.09
N GLY A 175 16.86 -3.52 12.54
CA GLY A 175 18.06 -2.73 12.25
C GLY A 175 18.90 -3.23 11.08
N THR A 176 18.56 -4.36 10.43
CA THR A 176 19.28 -4.86 9.26
C THR A 176 18.72 -4.20 8.00
N PRO A 177 19.55 -3.54 7.17
CA PRO A 177 19.09 -2.96 5.92
C PRO A 177 18.85 -4.04 4.85
N TYR A 178 17.76 -3.89 4.11
CA TYR A 178 17.39 -4.72 2.96
C TYR A 178 17.21 -3.80 1.75
N GLU A 179 18.09 -3.97 0.75
CA GLU A 179 17.96 -3.26 -0.52
C GLU A 179 16.78 -3.82 -1.30
N ILE A 180 15.90 -2.93 -1.78
CA ILE A 180 14.69 -3.28 -2.51
C ILE A 180 14.77 -2.64 -3.89
N GLU A 181 14.60 -3.46 -4.92
CA GLU A 181 14.43 -3.02 -6.29
C GLU A 181 13.18 -3.67 -6.88
N LEU A 182 12.24 -2.84 -7.35
CA LEU A 182 11.04 -3.27 -8.06
C LEU A 182 11.09 -2.72 -9.48
N ASP A 183 11.20 -3.60 -10.47
CA ASP A 183 11.05 -3.25 -11.88
C ASP A 183 9.61 -3.45 -12.31
N PHE A 184 9.14 -2.56 -13.20
CA PHE A 184 7.82 -2.62 -13.81
C PHE A 184 7.92 -2.23 -15.28
N GLU A 185 7.18 -2.94 -16.12
CA GLU A 185 7.10 -2.67 -17.56
C GLU A 185 5.69 -2.94 -18.08
N TYR A 186 5.21 -2.10 -18.99
CA TYR A 186 3.91 -2.27 -19.62
C TYR A 186 3.83 -1.58 -20.98
N PHE A 187 3.15 -2.23 -21.94
CA PHE A 187 3.05 -1.74 -23.32
C PHE A 187 1.63 -1.36 -23.75
N ARG A 188 0.62 -1.46 -22.85
CA ARG A 188 -0.77 -1.07 -23.11
C ARG A 188 -1.15 0.16 -22.29
N SER A 189 -2.43 0.59 -22.40
CA SER A 189 -2.93 1.81 -21.75
C SER A 189 -3.66 1.59 -20.42
N ASP A 190 -3.65 0.37 -19.90
CA ASP A 190 -4.35 -0.03 -18.68
C ASP A 190 -3.39 -0.55 -17.58
N ALA A 191 -2.18 0.02 -17.53
CA ALA A 191 -1.18 -0.30 -16.53
C ALA A 191 -1.70 -0.04 -15.11
N GLN A 192 -1.38 -0.94 -14.19
CA GLN A 192 -1.62 -0.75 -12.76
C GLN A 192 -0.48 -1.34 -11.94
N LEU A 193 -0.06 -0.60 -10.93
CA LEU A 193 0.89 -1.05 -9.92
C LEU A 193 0.50 -0.52 -8.55
N ASN A 194 0.02 -1.40 -7.69
CA ASN A 194 -0.10 -1.13 -6.26
C ASN A 194 1.01 -1.91 -5.55
N PHE A 195 1.69 -1.25 -4.63
CA PHE A 195 2.78 -1.86 -3.87
C PHE A 195 2.81 -1.29 -2.45
N ASP A 196 2.90 -2.18 -1.49
CA ASP A 196 3.15 -1.84 -0.09
C ASP A 196 4.07 -2.88 0.54
N ILE A 197 4.64 -2.53 1.67
CA ILE A 197 5.43 -3.43 2.51
C ILE A 197 4.80 -3.41 3.89
N GLY A 198 4.30 -4.55 4.33
CA GLY A 198 3.59 -4.65 5.58
C GLY A 198 4.26 -5.63 6.56
N PHE A 199 4.30 -5.28 7.83
CA PHE A 199 4.73 -6.17 8.90
C PHE A 199 3.54 -7.05 9.33
N LYS A 200 3.73 -8.37 9.30
CA LYS A 200 2.67 -9.33 9.64
C LYS A 200 2.64 -9.55 11.15
N GLN A 201 1.51 -9.25 11.76
CA GLN A 201 1.30 -9.39 13.20
C GLN A 201 0.11 -10.32 13.47
N LYS A 202 0.23 -11.13 14.51
CA LYS A 202 -0.93 -11.87 15.02
C LYS A 202 -1.89 -10.90 15.71
N VAL A 203 -3.18 -11.08 15.45
CA VAL A 203 -4.23 -10.34 16.15
C VAL A 203 -4.32 -10.81 17.61
N ASP A 204 -4.11 -9.90 18.54
CA ASP A 204 -4.49 -10.07 19.94
C ASP A 204 -5.86 -9.39 20.16
N ILE A 205 -6.91 -10.20 20.09
CA ILE A 205 -8.29 -9.72 20.26
C ILE A 205 -8.49 -9.07 21.63
N ASN A 206 -7.89 -9.62 22.68
CA ASN A 206 -8.04 -9.06 24.04
C ASN A 206 -7.37 -7.69 24.15
N ALA A 207 -6.18 -7.53 23.55
CA ALA A 207 -5.50 -6.24 23.49
C ALA A 207 -6.30 -5.23 22.65
N SER A 208 -6.89 -5.64 21.52
CA SER A 208 -7.75 -4.77 20.69
C SER A 208 -9.00 -4.32 21.46
N VAL A 209 -9.67 -5.24 22.14
CA VAL A 209 -10.83 -4.91 22.99
C VAL A 209 -10.43 -3.97 24.13
N ALA A 210 -9.30 -4.23 24.80
CA ALA A 210 -8.83 -3.39 25.91
C ALA A 210 -8.58 -1.93 25.48
N ARG A 211 -8.14 -1.69 24.23
CA ARG A 211 -7.92 -0.33 23.71
C ARG A 211 -9.19 0.48 23.51
N VAL A 212 -10.31 -0.17 23.28
CA VAL A 212 -11.57 0.49 22.92
C VAL A 212 -12.68 0.35 23.95
N LYS A 213 -12.46 -0.42 25.02
CA LYS A 213 -13.48 -0.73 26.03
C LYS A 213 -14.07 0.49 26.75
N ASP A 214 -13.29 1.56 26.85
CA ASP A 214 -13.67 2.79 27.55
C ASP A 214 -14.15 3.89 26.58
N ALA A 215 -14.39 3.55 25.30
CA ALA A 215 -14.95 4.49 24.34
C ALA A 215 -16.45 4.70 24.57
N ASP A 216 -16.91 5.95 24.43
CA ASP A 216 -18.33 6.29 24.51
C ASP A 216 -19.13 5.70 23.35
N ILE A 217 -18.48 5.60 22.17
CA ILE A 217 -19.08 5.06 20.94
C ILE A 217 -18.06 4.15 20.28
N VAL A 218 -18.51 2.94 19.89
CA VAL A 218 -17.71 2.02 19.07
C VAL A 218 -18.41 1.82 17.72
N VAL A 219 -17.73 2.16 16.64
CA VAL A 219 -18.16 1.90 15.27
C VAL A 219 -17.35 0.73 14.72
N PHE A 220 -18.00 -0.42 14.53
CA PHE A 220 -17.37 -1.61 13.96
C PHE A 220 -17.74 -1.76 12.49
N ALA A 221 -16.78 -1.44 11.61
CA ALA A 221 -16.93 -1.52 10.15
C ALA A 221 -16.54 -2.93 9.67
N SER A 222 -17.52 -3.81 9.59
CA SER A 222 -17.38 -5.18 9.10
C SER A 222 -18.11 -5.38 7.77
N GLY A 223 -18.00 -6.58 7.22
CA GLY A 223 -18.64 -6.99 5.98
C GLY A 223 -17.65 -7.62 5.03
N VAL A 224 -18.15 -8.15 3.91
CA VAL A 224 -17.33 -8.73 2.85
C VAL A 224 -16.90 -7.62 1.89
N SER A 225 -15.65 -7.69 1.45
CA SER A 225 -15.17 -6.82 0.37
C SER A 225 -15.75 -7.29 -0.98
N PRO A 226 -16.11 -6.38 -1.90
CA PRO A 226 -16.53 -6.74 -3.25
C PRO A 226 -15.36 -7.16 -4.16
N VAL A 227 -14.13 -7.09 -3.69
CA VAL A 227 -12.87 -7.43 -4.39
C VAL A 227 -12.07 -8.45 -3.63
#